data_0adeaa485f0c0afec8e2774711a5f139
#
_entry.id   0adeaa485f0c0afec8e2774711a5f139
#
_cell.length_a   1.000
_cell.length_b   1.000
_cell.length_c   1.000
_cell.angle_alpha   90.00
_cell.angle_beta   90.00
_cell.angle_gamma   90.00
#
_symmetry.space_group_name_H-M   'P 1'
#
loop_
_entity.id
_entity.type
_entity.pdbx_description
1 polymer ?
#
loop_
_entity_poly.entity_id
_entity_poly.type
_entity_poly.pdbx_seq_one_letter_code
_entity_poly.pdbx_strand_id
1 'polypeptide(L)'
;MEKCREYVCKDNKNVQKKSNYEWDKVDKNTTNNCSKESHNQWGYNPITGEEKKSDEEIKSAKQQDKKDFSERDSLSVINLSGGKDSTALLILMIEKELPIDIVINADPWMEFPEMYEHLERVDEYLYRERGIHITTLRHPKGFEWLMFEEPKKRSSAIQKRIEMGVSLYGNGWPGFKVRWCTGQLKIKLIDAEIQRMKTEKRVLHHIGIAADEVQRCKEKQYPLVEWGITEAKALQICYDHGFDFGGLYKKYHRASCWCCPFQRISELRNLRKYHPQLWKQLMEMDQRAKEQFGSGALGQFKQRWSIEGLENRFAQEEKPRLILP
;
A
#
# COMPACT_ATOMS: atom_id res chain seq x y z
N MET A 1 -10.04 3.30 -24.82
CA MET A 1 -9.79 1.94 -24.28
C MET A 1 -8.49 1.33 -24.78
N GLU A 2 -8.13 1.49 -26.05
CA GLU A 2 -6.89 0.94 -26.61
C GLU A 2 -5.59 1.55 -26.05
N LYS A 3 -5.51 2.85 -25.85
CA LYS A 3 -4.29 3.49 -25.31
C LYS A 3 -3.91 3.05 -23.89
N CYS A 4 -4.88 2.82 -23.00
CA CYS A 4 -4.59 2.29 -21.66
C CYS A 4 -4.19 0.82 -21.66
N ARG A 5 -4.63 0.02 -22.67
CA ARG A 5 -4.18 -1.38 -22.83
C ARG A 5 -2.80 -1.48 -23.46
N GLU A 6 -2.43 -0.56 -24.35
CA GLU A 6 -1.09 -0.56 -24.96
C GLU A 6 0.04 -0.23 -23.96
N TYR A 7 -0.19 0.66 -22.99
CA TYR A 7 0.80 0.94 -21.96
C TYR A 7 1.12 -0.27 -21.05
N VAL A 8 0.10 -1.10 -20.78
CA VAL A 8 0.27 -2.34 -19.98
C VAL A 8 0.97 -3.46 -20.76
N CYS A 9 0.86 -3.48 -22.11
CA CYS A 9 1.39 -4.57 -22.93
C CYS A 9 2.85 -4.40 -23.38
N LYS A 10 3.41 -3.20 -23.39
CA LYS A 10 4.78 -3.00 -23.90
C LYS A 10 5.89 -3.46 -22.96
N ASP A 11 5.69 -3.37 -21.67
CA ASP A 11 6.70 -3.77 -20.66
C ASP A 11 6.77 -5.28 -20.39
N ASN A 12 5.77 -6.05 -20.85
CA ASN A 12 5.67 -7.47 -20.53
C ASN A 12 6.60 -8.40 -21.33
N LYS A 13 7.32 -7.90 -22.33
CA LYS A 13 8.23 -8.75 -23.15
C LYS A 13 9.65 -8.86 -22.62
N ASN A 14 10.10 -7.97 -21.76
CA ASN A 14 11.47 -7.97 -21.24
C ASN A 14 11.60 -8.47 -19.79
N VAL A 15 10.52 -8.61 -19.04
CA VAL A 15 10.55 -9.04 -17.62
C VAL A 15 10.39 -10.55 -17.45
N GLN A 16 9.93 -11.28 -18.47
CA GLN A 16 9.69 -12.74 -18.39
C GLN A 16 10.96 -13.62 -18.28
N LYS A 17 12.17 -13.04 -18.30
CA LYS A 17 13.41 -13.86 -18.26
C LYS A 17 14.10 -13.99 -16.91
N LYS A 18 13.57 -13.41 -15.81
CA LYS A 18 14.26 -13.44 -14.49
C LYS A 18 13.43 -13.77 -13.26
N SER A 19 12.20 -14.26 -13.35
CA SER A 19 11.49 -14.71 -12.13
C SER A 19 10.68 -15.97 -12.36
N ASN A 20 11.35 -17.12 -12.42
CA ASN A 20 10.73 -18.39 -12.09
C ASN A 20 10.74 -18.53 -10.57
N TYR A 21 9.75 -17.94 -9.89
CA TYR A 21 9.46 -18.28 -8.50
C TYR A 21 8.20 -19.14 -8.46
N GLU A 22 8.43 -20.44 -8.26
CA GLU A 22 7.40 -21.39 -7.86
C GLU A 22 6.96 -21.08 -6.43
N TRP A 23 5.71 -20.63 -6.27
CA TRP A 23 5.08 -20.33 -4.98
C TRP A 23 4.49 -21.55 -4.26
N ASP A 24 4.77 -22.76 -4.75
CA ASP A 24 4.08 -23.98 -4.28
C ASP A 24 4.80 -24.78 -3.20
N LYS A 25 5.94 -24.33 -2.67
CA LYS A 25 6.64 -25.05 -1.60
C LYS A 25 7.01 -24.17 -0.41
N VAL A 26 6.01 -23.74 0.34
CA VAL A 26 6.19 -23.42 1.76
C VAL A 26 5.53 -24.51 2.56
N ASP A 27 6.37 -25.35 3.13
CA ASP A 27 6.01 -26.52 3.90
C ASP A 27 5.15 -26.15 5.12
N LYS A 28 4.03 -26.88 5.30
CA LYS A 28 3.01 -26.64 6.31
C LYS A 28 3.25 -27.46 7.59
N ASN A 29 4.47 -27.58 8.06
CA ASN A 29 4.75 -28.30 9.30
C ASN A 29 5.62 -27.48 10.25
N THR A 30 5.00 -26.53 10.92
CA THR A 30 5.45 -26.06 12.24
C THR A 30 4.21 -25.66 13.04
N THR A 31 3.49 -26.65 13.50
CA THR A 31 2.56 -26.47 14.62
C THR A 31 3.39 -26.45 15.89
N ASN A 32 3.53 -25.26 16.46
CA ASN A 32 4.12 -25.08 17.77
C ASN A 32 3.30 -25.81 18.86
N ASN A 33 3.82 -26.87 19.36
CA ASN A 33 3.48 -27.36 20.68
C ASN A 33 4.10 -26.43 21.72
N CYS A 34 3.30 -25.51 22.24
CA CYS A 34 3.66 -24.72 23.40
C CYS A 34 3.44 -25.60 24.65
N SER A 35 4.46 -26.37 25.04
CA SER A 35 4.53 -26.98 26.35
C SER A 35 4.78 -25.86 27.37
N LYS A 36 3.87 -25.74 28.35
CA LYS A 36 4.02 -24.84 29.50
C LYS A 36 5.21 -25.33 30.34
N GLU A 37 6.37 -24.70 30.20
CA GLU A 37 7.49 -24.88 31.11
C GLU A 37 7.16 -24.28 32.47
N SER A 38 7.12 -25.13 33.49
CA SER A 38 7.02 -24.72 34.89
C SER A 38 8.36 -24.18 35.39
N HIS A 39 8.44 -22.87 35.56
CA HIS A 39 9.60 -22.23 36.17
C HIS A 39 9.52 -22.28 37.68
N ASN A 40 10.60 -22.66 38.35
CA ASN A 40 10.69 -22.61 39.80
C ASN A 40 11.10 -21.21 40.30
N GLN A 41 10.93 -20.99 41.60
CA GLN A 41 11.05 -19.70 42.28
C GLN A 41 12.48 -19.09 42.25
N TRP A 42 13.50 -19.82 41.76
CA TRP A 42 14.93 -19.46 41.82
C TRP A 42 15.54 -19.11 40.45
N GLY A 43 14.76 -19.00 39.40
CA GLY A 43 15.27 -18.53 38.11
C GLY A 43 16.19 -19.51 37.35
N TYR A 44 16.31 -20.76 37.80
CA TYR A 44 17.14 -21.81 37.19
C TYR A 44 16.31 -22.77 36.35
N ASN A 45 16.77 -23.13 35.15
CA ASN A 45 16.15 -24.16 34.32
C ASN A 45 16.90 -25.49 34.50
N PRO A 46 16.30 -26.49 35.18
CA PRO A 46 16.97 -27.75 35.46
C PRO A 46 17.20 -28.65 34.22
N ILE A 47 16.62 -28.29 33.08
CA ILE A 47 16.76 -29.10 31.85
C ILE A 47 17.95 -28.63 31.00
N THR A 48 18.24 -27.32 30.95
CA THR A 48 19.31 -26.76 30.11
C THR A 48 20.56 -26.34 30.90
N GLY A 49 20.49 -26.22 32.23
CA GLY A 49 21.61 -25.77 33.04
C GLY A 49 21.94 -24.27 32.92
N GLU A 50 21.10 -23.49 32.26
CA GLU A 50 21.33 -22.04 32.04
C GLU A 50 20.67 -21.17 33.09
N GLU A 51 21.43 -20.21 33.62
CA GLU A 51 20.91 -19.17 34.53
C GLU A 51 20.09 -18.12 33.76
N LYS A 52 18.99 -17.64 34.35
CA LYS A 52 18.26 -16.52 33.81
C LYS A 52 19.11 -15.26 33.86
N LYS A 53 19.40 -14.70 32.72
CA LYS A 53 19.94 -13.34 32.63
C LYS A 53 18.94 -12.34 33.21
N SER A 54 19.43 -11.38 34.00
CA SER A 54 18.59 -10.34 34.57
C SER A 54 17.99 -9.44 33.48
N ASP A 55 16.83 -8.82 33.75
CA ASP A 55 16.20 -7.89 32.80
C ASP A 55 17.12 -6.73 32.39
N GLU A 56 18.09 -6.39 33.23
CA GLU A 56 19.13 -5.39 32.94
C GLU A 56 20.19 -5.94 31.97
N GLU A 57 20.61 -7.19 32.10
CA GLU A 57 21.51 -7.84 31.15
C GLU A 57 20.87 -8.05 29.80
N ILE A 58 19.57 -8.37 29.77
CA ILE A 58 18.79 -8.48 28.52
C ILE A 58 18.62 -7.10 27.88
N LYS A 59 18.43 -6.04 28.66
CA LYS A 59 18.35 -4.66 28.18
C LYS A 59 19.72 -4.15 27.71
N SER A 60 20.79 -4.46 28.42
CA SER A 60 22.16 -4.08 28.04
C SER A 60 22.62 -4.84 26.79
N ALA A 61 22.34 -6.14 26.67
CA ALA A 61 22.60 -6.91 25.45
C ALA A 61 21.82 -6.36 24.25
N LYS A 62 20.53 -6.04 24.42
CA LYS A 62 19.72 -5.39 23.38
C LYS A 62 20.16 -3.96 23.04
N GLN A 63 20.83 -3.26 23.96
CA GLN A 63 21.44 -1.96 23.70
C GLN A 63 22.83 -2.09 23.07
N GLN A 64 23.58 -3.14 23.38
CA GLN A 64 24.88 -3.44 22.81
C GLN A 64 24.76 -3.92 21.36
N ASP A 65 23.77 -4.77 21.06
CA ASP A 65 23.43 -5.15 19.67
C ASP A 65 23.00 -3.96 18.79
N LYS A 66 22.55 -2.84 19.39
CA LYS A 66 22.26 -1.60 18.68
C LYS A 66 23.49 -0.74 18.37
N LYS A 67 24.62 -0.98 19.02
CA LYS A 67 25.79 -0.10 18.96
C LYS A 67 26.92 -0.56 18.06
N ASP A 68 26.88 -1.80 17.57
CA ASP A 68 28.03 -2.43 16.92
C ASP A 68 27.88 -2.76 15.41
N PHE A 69 26.81 -2.24 14.77
CA PHE A 69 26.73 -2.29 13.32
C PHE A 69 27.26 -0.98 12.72
N SER A 70 28.35 -1.05 11.96
CA SER A 70 28.81 0.10 11.18
C SER A 70 27.69 0.50 10.19
N GLU A 71 27.55 1.79 9.89
CA GLU A 71 26.54 2.30 8.92
C GLU A 71 26.62 1.61 7.55
N ARG A 72 27.74 1.00 7.21
CA ARG A 72 27.99 0.25 5.95
C ARG A 72 27.29 -1.13 5.93
N ASP A 73 26.87 -1.67 7.07
CA ASP A 73 26.20 -2.97 7.15
C ASP A 73 24.67 -2.87 7.08
N SER A 74 24.13 -1.67 6.94
CA SER A 74 22.69 -1.45 6.81
C SER A 74 22.31 -0.97 5.41
N LEU A 75 21.16 -1.45 4.91
CA LEU A 75 20.50 -0.94 3.70
C LEU A 75 19.47 0.12 4.07
N SER A 76 19.57 1.28 3.45
CA SER A 76 18.58 2.36 3.55
C SER A 76 17.52 2.19 2.46
N VAL A 77 16.30 1.84 2.85
CA VAL A 77 15.19 1.52 1.94
C VAL A 77 14.08 2.53 2.11
N ILE A 78 13.69 3.22 1.05
CA ILE A 78 12.57 4.15 1.03
C ILE A 78 11.33 3.46 0.46
N ASN A 79 10.19 3.56 1.16
CA ASN A 79 8.88 3.16 0.64
C ASN A 79 8.21 4.36 -0.05
N LEU A 80 8.27 4.40 -1.36
CA LEU A 80 7.72 5.46 -2.21
C LEU A 80 6.32 5.08 -2.68
N SER A 81 5.29 5.68 -2.11
CA SER A 81 3.90 5.45 -2.55
C SER A 81 3.48 6.33 -3.73
N GLY A 82 4.33 7.26 -4.18
CA GLY A 82 4.03 8.28 -5.18
C GLY A 82 3.28 9.50 -4.63
N GLY A 83 2.69 9.43 -3.43
CA GLY A 83 2.03 10.59 -2.81
C GLY A 83 3.02 11.64 -2.30
N LYS A 84 2.52 12.86 -2.02
CA LYS A 84 3.30 14.04 -1.62
C LYS A 84 4.32 13.77 -0.50
N ASP A 85 3.91 13.01 0.54
CA ASP A 85 4.76 12.78 1.70
C ASP A 85 5.95 11.87 1.39
N SER A 86 5.72 10.79 0.64
CA SER A 86 6.80 9.88 0.23
C SER A 86 7.72 10.49 -0.83
N THR A 87 7.19 11.35 -1.72
CA THR A 87 8.00 12.10 -2.69
C THR A 87 8.84 13.16 -2.00
N ALA A 88 8.27 13.91 -1.06
CA ALA A 88 9.02 14.88 -0.26
C ALA A 88 10.12 14.22 0.59
N LEU A 89 9.84 13.04 1.17
CA LEU A 89 10.85 12.25 1.88
C LEU A 89 12.04 11.93 0.97
N LEU A 90 11.78 11.41 -0.23
CA LEU A 90 12.82 11.08 -1.19
C LEU A 90 13.66 12.31 -1.55
N ILE A 91 13.02 13.44 -1.90
CA ILE A 91 13.68 14.71 -2.21
C ILE A 91 14.59 15.15 -1.06
N LEU A 92 14.05 15.22 0.15
CA LEU A 92 14.81 15.67 1.32
C LEU A 92 15.96 14.74 1.70
N MET A 93 15.81 13.43 1.51
CA MET A 93 16.93 12.49 1.72
C MET A 93 18.03 12.70 0.67
N ILE A 94 17.67 13.02 -0.56
CA ILE A 94 18.64 13.36 -1.62
C ILE A 94 19.35 14.67 -1.29
N GLU A 95 18.62 15.75 -0.96
CA GLU A 95 19.19 17.06 -0.62
C GLU A 95 20.10 17.04 0.62
N LYS A 96 19.76 16.20 1.60
CA LYS A 96 20.56 16.02 2.82
C LYS A 96 21.70 15.02 2.65
N GLU A 97 21.93 14.52 1.44
CA GLU A 97 22.95 13.53 1.11
C GLU A 97 22.88 12.25 1.95
N LEU A 98 21.68 11.91 2.46
CA LEU A 98 21.48 10.72 3.27
C LEU A 98 21.55 9.46 2.41
N PRO A 99 21.97 8.31 2.98
CA PRO A 99 22.06 7.05 2.24
C PRO A 99 20.69 6.64 1.68
N ILE A 100 20.66 6.25 0.41
CA ILE A 100 19.52 5.67 -0.28
C ILE A 100 20.05 4.51 -1.12
N ASP A 101 19.78 3.28 -0.68
CA ASP A 101 20.25 2.10 -1.43
C ASP A 101 19.15 1.56 -2.34
N ILE A 102 17.89 1.60 -1.88
CA ILE A 102 16.75 1.03 -2.61
C ILE A 102 15.51 1.91 -2.40
N VAL A 103 14.79 2.16 -3.48
CA VAL A 103 13.47 2.81 -3.45
C VAL A 103 12.43 1.82 -3.96
N ILE A 104 11.42 1.51 -3.12
CA ILE A 104 10.37 0.52 -3.42
C ILE A 104 9.04 1.24 -3.61
N ASN A 105 8.37 0.94 -4.72
CA ASN A 105 6.96 1.28 -4.96
C ASN A 105 6.11 0.01 -5.02
N ALA A 106 4.97 -0.03 -4.36
CA ALA A 106 3.99 -1.11 -4.51
C ALA A 106 2.78 -0.59 -5.29
N ASP A 107 2.69 -1.00 -6.55
CA ASP A 107 1.62 -0.59 -7.47
C ASP A 107 0.39 -1.49 -7.33
N PRO A 108 -0.77 -0.94 -6.92
CA PRO A 108 -2.02 -1.68 -6.82
C PRO A 108 -2.75 -1.87 -8.16
N TRP A 109 -2.21 -1.40 -9.28
CA TRP A 109 -2.81 -1.36 -10.62
C TRP A 109 -3.98 -0.37 -10.79
N MET A 110 -4.29 0.42 -9.78
CA MET A 110 -5.49 1.27 -9.70
C MET A 110 -5.16 2.72 -9.33
N GLU A 111 -3.93 3.16 -9.60
CA GLU A 111 -3.57 4.57 -9.42
C GLU A 111 -4.08 5.41 -10.60
N PHE A 112 -4.20 6.73 -10.42
CA PHE A 112 -4.54 7.64 -11.52
C PHE A 112 -3.45 7.63 -12.61
N PRO A 113 -3.78 7.84 -13.90
CA PRO A 113 -2.79 7.96 -14.96
C PRO A 113 -1.70 8.98 -14.65
N GLU A 114 -2.07 10.15 -14.12
CA GLU A 114 -1.16 11.21 -13.71
C GLU A 114 -0.19 10.78 -12.59
N MET A 115 -0.56 9.77 -11.79
CA MET A 115 0.32 9.21 -10.78
C MET A 115 1.40 8.33 -11.39
N TYR A 116 1.10 7.59 -12.44
CA TYR A 116 2.10 6.80 -13.17
C TYR A 116 3.11 7.73 -13.86
N GLU A 117 2.64 8.78 -14.54
CA GLU A 117 3.50 9.81 -15.14
C GLU A 117 4.36 10.52 -14.08
N HIS A 118 3.79 10.78 -12.90
CA HIS A 118 4.55 11.34 -11.79
C HIS A 118 5.65 10.40 -11.31
N LEU A 119 5.36 9.10 -11.15
CA LEU A 119 6.35 8.11 -10.73
C LEU A 119 7.48 7.93 -11.74
N GLU A 120 7.20 8.01 -13.05
CA GLU A 120 8.22 8.03 -14.10
C GLU A 120 9.16 9.24 -13.94
N ARG A 121 8.60 10.44 -13.74
CA ARG A 121 9.41 11.66 -13.51
C ARG A 121 10.23 11.58 -12.21
N VAL A 122 9.70 10.96 -11.16
CA VAL A 122 10.42 10.73 -9.90
C VAL A 122 11.56 9.71 -10.12
N ASP A 123 11.34 8.67 -10.92
CA ASP A 123 12.36 7.69 -11.27
C ASP A 123 13.51 8.33 -12.05
N GLU A 124 13.21 9.16 -13.04
CA GLU A 124 14.20 9.94 -13.79
C GLU A 124 15.02 10.87 -12.88
N TYR A 125 14.34 11.55 -11.94
CA TYR A 125 14.99 12.39 -10.94
C TYR A 125 15.93 11.57 -10.05
N LEU A 126 15.44 10.46 -9.49
CA LEU A 126 16.22 9.56 -8.64
C LEU A 126 17.46 9.01 -9.37
N TYR A 127 17.27 8.58 -10.63
CA TYR A 127 18.38 8.07 -11.44
C TYR A 127 19.44 9.14 -11.69
N ARG A 128 19.04 10.37 -12.02
CA ARG A 128 19.95 11.48 -12.24
C ARG A 128 20.76 11.83 -11.00
N GLU A 129 20.12 11.84 -9.82
CA GLU A 129 20.74 12.28 -8.56
C GLU A 129 21.54 11.17 -7.86
N ARG A 130 21.15 9.89 -8.04
CA ARG A 130 21.69 8.77 -7.28
C ARG A 130 22.10 7.54 -8.12
N GLY A 131 21.80 7.52 -9.40
CA GLY A 131 22.12 6.39 -10.31
C GLY A 131 21.31 5.13 -10.03
N ILE A 132 20.18 5.23 -9.33
CA ILE A 132 19.31 4.09 -8.98
C ILE A 132 17.90 4.31 -9.50
N HIS A 133 17.19 3.22 -9.78
CA HIS A 133 15.80 3.25 -10.23
C HIS A 133 14.83 2.77 -9.14
N ILE A 134 13.58 3.17 -9.26
CA ILE A 134 12.48 2.69 -8.41
C ILE A 134 12.21 1.21 -8.70
N THR A 135 12.26 0.37 -7.66
CA THR A 135 11.81 -1.03 -7.73
C THR A 135 10.30 -1.09 -7.55
N THR A 136 9.56 -1.31 -8.64
CA THR A 136 8.12 -1.42 -8.60
C THR A 136 7.68 -2.87 -8.34
N LEU A 137 6.97 -3.09 -7.24
CA LEU A 137 6.39 -4.38 -6.85
C LEU A 137 4.93 -4.43 -7.28
N ARG A 138 4.54 -5.48 -7.99
CA ARG A 138 3.19 -5.69 -8.49
C ARG A 138 2.68 -7.09 -8.14
N HIS A 139 1.43 -7.18 -7.70
CA HIS A 139 0.79 -8.49 -7.59
C HIS A 139 0.53 -9.04 -9.00
N PRO A 140 0.91 -10.29 -9.31
CA PRO A 140 0.93 -10.79 -10.70
C PRO A 140 -0.45 -10.81 -11.38
N LYS A 141 -1.53 -10.85 -10.60
CA LYS A 141 -2.91 -10.89 -11.10
C LYS A 141 -3.69 -9.59 -10.87
N GLY A 142 -3.13 -8.62 -10.16
CA GLY A 142 -3.70 -7.29 -9.96
C GLY A 142 -4.96 -7.22 -9.08
N PHE A 143 -5.54 -6.01 -9.02
CA PHE A 143 -6.68 -5.67 -8.18
C PHE A 143 -7.97 -6.38 -8.59
N GLU A 144 -8.33 -6.33 -9.89
CA GLU A 144 -9.60 -6.87 -10.37
C GLU A 144 -9.69 -8.38 -10.17
N TRP A 145 -8.60 -9.10 -10.41
CA TRP A 145 -8.57 -10.52 -10.14
C TRP A 145 -8.79 -10.85 -8.65
N LEU A 146 -8.13 -10.11 -7.76
CA LEU A 146 -8.33 -10.27 -6.33
C LEU A 146 -9.76 -9.91 -5.91
N MET A 147 -10.35 -8.91 -6.56
CA MET A 147 -11.71 -8.47 -6.27
C MET A 147 -12.76 -9.50 -6.71
N PHE A 148 -12.60 -10.10 -7.88
CA PHE A 148 -13.65 -10.90 -8.53
C PHE A 148 -13.33 -12.39 -8.68
N GLU A 149 -12.06 -12.77 -8.89
CA GLU A 149 -11.70 -14.11 -9.36
C GLU A 149 -10.95 -14.95 -8.33
N GLU A 150 -10.34 -14.34 -7.29
CA GLU A 150 -9.52 -15.05 -6.33
C GLU A 150 -10.30 -16.16 -5.62
N PRO A 151 -9.92 -17.46 -5.77
CA PRO A 151 -10.64 -18.55 -5.11
C PRO A 151 -10.48 -18.44 -3.59
N LYS A 152 -11.58 -18.58 -2.86
CA LYS A 152 -11.55 -18.53 -1.39
C LYS A 152 -11.27 -19.91 -0.81
N LYS A 153 -10.29 -19.97 0.10
CA LYS A 153 -9.99 -21.20 0.85
C LYS A 153 -11.13 -21.52 1.81
N ARG A 154 -11.45 -22.82 1.98
CA ARG A 154 -12.47 -23.28 2.91
C ARG A 154 -12.19 -22.77 4.33
N SER A 155 -13.13 -22.06 4.91
CA SER A 155 -13.09 -21.50 6.26
C SER A 155 -14.53 -21.28 6.75
N SER A 156 -14.70 -20.98 8.04
CA SER A 156 -16.03 -20.61 8.59
C SER A 156 -16.67 -19.41 7.89
N ALA A 157 -15.86 -18.49 7.36
CA ALA A 157 -16.34 -17.35 6.58
C ALA A 157 -16.88 -17.78 5.20
N ILE A 158 -16.37 -18.84 4.60
CA ILE A 158 -16.87 -19.41 3.35
C ILE A 158 -18.18 -20.15 3.58
N GLN A 159 -18.32 -20.88 4.67
CA GLN A 159 -19.58 -21.53 4.99
C GLN A 159 -20.73 -20.53 5.04
N LYS A 160 -20.52 -19.37 5.69
CA LYS A 160 -21.51 -18.29 5.70
C LYS A 160 -21.81 -17.73 4.30
N ARG A 161 -20.82 -17.65 3.39
CA ARG A 161 -21.07 -17.24 2.00
C ARG A 161 -21.94 -18.24 1.25
N ILE A 162 -21.70 -19.54 1.44
CA ILE A 162 -22.53 -20.62 0.86
C ILE A 162 -23.97 -20.48 1.35
N GLU A 163 -24.17 -20.33 2.65
CA GLU A 163 -25.49 -20.15 3.28
C GLU A 163 -26.23 -18.89 2.78
N MET A 164 -25.47 -17.83 2.47
CA MET A 164 -26.01 -16.58 1.94
C MET A 164 -26.14 -16.56 0.40
N GLY A 165 -25.77 -17.62 -0.31
CA GLY A 165 -25.76 -17.67 -1.78
C GLY A 165 -24.76 -16.72 -2.43
N VAL A 166 -23.71 -16.30 -1.71
CA VAL A 166 -22.72 -15.34 -2.20
C VAL A 166 -21.55 -16.08 -2.86
N SER A 167 -20.97 -15.50 -3.92
CA SER A 167 -19.85 -16.06 -4.67
C SER A 167 -18.72 -16.57 -3.77
N LEU A 168 -18.17 -17.75 -4.10
CA LEU A 168 -16.98 -18.33 -3.49
C LEU A 168 -15.66 -17.78 -4.08
N TYR A 169 -15.75 -16.90 -5.05
CA TYR A 169 -14.62 -16.23 -5.68
C TYR A 169 -14.62 -14.74 -5.35
N GLY A 170 -13.43 -14.16 -5.33
CA GLY A 170 -13.23 -12.74 -5.13
C GLY A 170 -13.44 -12.24 -3.70
N ASN A 171 -12.88 -11.07 -3.43
CA ASN A 171 -13.00 -10.38 -2.15
C ASN A 171 -14.18 -9.39 -2.09
N GLY A 172 -14.76 -9.02 -3.25
CA GLY A 172 -15.66 -7.88 -3.35
C GLY A 172 -14.98 -6.55 -3.05
N TRP A 173 -15.76 -5.49 -2.85
CA TRP A 173 -15.21 -4.18 -2.50
C TRP A 173 -14.44 -4.22 -1.16
N PRO A 174 -13.25 -3.55 -1.09
CA PRO A 174 -12.58 -3.39 0.18
C PRO A 174 -13.38 -2.49 1.12
N GLY A 175 -13.54 -2.92 2.36
CA GLY A 175 -14.30 -2.20 3.38
C GLY A 175 -13.45 -1.78 4.56
N PHE A 176 -14.04 -1.03 5.51
CA PHE A 176 -13.34 -0.52 6.69
C PHE A 176 -12.70 -1.64 7.52
N LYS A 177 -13.41 -2.76 7.69
CA LYS A 177 -12.93 -3.91 8.46
C LYS A 177 -11.99 -4.83 7.65
N VAL A 178 -12.09 -4.83 6.32
CA VAL A 178 -11.35 -5.77 5.46
C VAL A 178 -10.70 -4.99 4.31
N ARG A 179 -9.54 -4.43 4.59
CA ARG A 179 -8.72 -3.70 3.61
C ARG A 179 -7.76 -4.66 2.88
N TRP A 180 -8.33 -5.68 2.22
CA TRP A 180 -7.54 -6.70 1.52
C TRP A 180 -6.59 -6.10 0.47
N CYS A 181 -7.01 -5.03 -0.22
CA CYS A 181 -6.18 -4.35 -1.22
C CYS A 181 -4.87 -3.81 -0.60
N THR A 182 -4.94 -3.17 0.58
CA THR A 182 -3.73 -2.71 1.29
C THR A 182 -2.87 -3.89 1.72
N GLY A 183 -3.50 -4.96 2.25
CA GLY A 183 -2.78 -6.14 2.73
C GLY A 183 -2.09 -6.90 1.61
N GLN A 184 -2.79 -7.21 0.52
CA GLN A 184 -2.29 -8.09 -0.53
C GLN A 184 -1.48 -7.36 -1.61
N LEU A 185 -1.90 -6.14 -2.00
CA LEU A 185 -1.27 -5.41 -3.09
C LEU A 185 -0.13 -4.49 -2.65
N LYS A 186 -0.01 -4.19 -1.35
CA LYS A 186 1.02 -3.28 -0.82
C LYS A 186 1.84 -3.96 0.28
N ILE A 187 1.26 -4.24 1.44
CA ILE A 187 2.00 -4.66 2.64
C ILE A 187 2.73 -5.98 2.40
N LYS A 188 2.05 -7.02 1.91
CA LYS A 188 2.68 -8.34 1.69
C LYS A 188 3.85 -8.28 0.71
N LEU A 189 3.73 -7.48 -0.35
CA LEU A 189 4.78 -7.35 -1.36
C LEU A 189 6.00 -6.64 -0.77
N ILE A 190 5.79 -5.52 -0.08
CA ILE A 190 6.85 -4.76 0.57
C ILE A 190 7.52 -5.60 1.67
N ASP A 191 6.74 -6.23 2.54
CA ASP A 191 7.28 -7.04 3.64
C ASP A 191 8.09 -8.24 3.11
N ALA A 192 7.63 -8.91 2.04
CA ALA A 192 8.38 -9.99 1.42
C ALA A 192 9.73 -9.51 0.88
N GLU A 193 9.77 -8.36 0.21
CA GLU A 193 10.99 -7.78 -0.32
C GLU A 193 11.94 -7.33 0.81
N ILE A 194 11.40 -6.68 1.85
CA ILE A 194 12.17 -6.29 3.04
C ILE A 194 12.73 -7.53 3.76
N GLN A 195 11.95 -8.62 3.89
CA GLN A 195 12.45 -9.85 4.52
C GLN A 195 13.57 -10.49 3.69
N ARG A 196 13.47 -10.49 2.36
CA ARG A 196 14.53 -10.96 1.47
C ARG A 196 15.84 -10.19 1.72
N MET A 197 15.76 -8.88 1.83
CA MET A 197 16.93 -8.02 2.12
C MET A 197 17.53 -8.26 3.51
N LYS A 198 16.71 -8.52 4.51
CA LYS A 198 17.13 -8.76 5.91
C LYS A 198 17.92 -10.05 6.09
N THR A 199 17.88 -10.99 5.15
CA THR A 199 18.72 -12.20 5.20
C THR A 199 20.20 -11.88 4.99
N GLU A 200 20.50 -10.72 4.40
CA GLU A 200 21.86 -10.33 4.01
C GLU A 200 22.38 -9.16 4.87
N LYS A 201 21.50 -8.19 5.18
CA LYS A 201 21.87 -6.95 5.87
C LYS A 201 20.77 -6.44 6.80
N ARG A 202 21.15 -5.59 7.75
CA ARG A 202 20.17 -4.78 8.50
C ARG A 202 19.46 -3.82 7.56
N VAL A 203 18.13 -3.70 7.65
CA VAL A 203 17.34 -2.78 6.82
C VAL A 203 16.82 -1.62 7.65
N LEU A 204 17.15 -0.40 7.25
CA LEU A 204 16.56 0.86 7.72
C LEU A 204 15.41 1.22 6.76
N HIS A 205 14.18 1.02 7.21
CA HIS A 205 13.01 1.19 6.37
C HIS A 205 12.35 2.55 6.64
N HIS A 206 12.50 3.49 5.69
CA HIS A 206 11.99 4.85 5.76
C HIS A 206 10.62 4.96 5.14
N ILE A 207 9.68 5.62 5.84
CA ILE A 207 8.31 5.82 5.40
C ILE A 207 7.95 7.30 5.49
N GLY A 208 7.38 7.84 4.43
CA GLY A 208 6.86 9.20 4.36
C GLY A 208 5.53 9.32 5.12
N ILE A 209 5.61 9.60 6.42
CA ILE A 209 4.49 10.05 7.26
C ILE A 209 4.82 11.45 7.72
N ALA A 210 3.92 12.40 7.47
CA ALA A 210 4.09 13.79 7.84
C ALA A 210 3.99 14.01 9.36
N ALA A 211 4.56 15.10 9.86
CA ALA A 211 4.63 15.39 11.30
C ALA A 211 3.24 15.59 11.95
N ASP A 212 2.26 16.05 11.21
CA ASP A 212 0.86 16.17 11.64
C ASP A 212 0.06 14.86 11.60
N GLU A 213 0.67 13.75 11.14
CA GLU A 213 0.11 12.40 11.16
C GLU A 213 0.87 11.43 12.09
N VAL A 214 1.59 11.91 13.10
CA VAL A 214 2.46 11.11 13.99
C VAL A 214 1.77 9.91 14.64
N GLN A 215 0.46 9.97 14.86
CA GLN A 215 -0.35 8.87 15.41
C GLN A 215 -0.39 7.61 14.50
N ARG A 216 0.09 7.72 13.25
CA ARG A 216 0.23 6.60 12.31
C ARG A 216 1.58 5.87 12.43
N CYS A 217 2.55 6.44 13.14
CA CYS A 217 3.88 5.89 13.28
C CYS A 217 3.88 4.57 14.07
N LYS A 218 4.77 3.65 13.67
CA LYS A 218 5.00 2.33 14.29
C LYS A 218 6.51 2.14 14.45
N GLU A 219 6.98 0.91 14.52
CA GLU A 219 8.40 0.55 14.66
C GLU A 219 9.16 0.65 13.31
N LYS A 220 9.29 1.86 12.75
CA LYS A 220 10.01 2.15 11.49
C LYS A 220 10.65 3.53 11.57
N GLN A 221 11.37 3.94 10.53
CA GLN A 221 11.97 5.27 10.43
C GLN A 221 10.98 6.26 9.79
N TYR A 222 10.78 7.40 10.44
CA TYR A 222 9.85 8.43 9.98
C TYR A 222 10.55 9.79 9.90
N PRO A 223 11.47 9.99 8.94
CA PRO A 223 12.29 11.19 8.90
C PRO A 223 11.49 12.50 8.79
N LEU A 224 10.35 12.52 8.08
CA LEU A 224 9.52 13.73 8.00
C LEU A 224 8.99 14.16 9.37
N VAL A 225 8.66 13.20 10.26
CA VAL A 225 8.25 13.49 11.64
C VAL A 225 9.42 14.08 12.41
N GLU A 226 10.60 13.48 12.32
CA GLU A 226 11.83 13.92 12.98
C GLU A 226 12.23 15.34 12.52
N TRP A 227 12.01 15.66 11.25
CA TRP A 227 12.30 16.98 10.67
C TRP A 227 11.16 17.99 10.81
N GLY A 228 10.04 17.64 11.43
CA GLY A 228 8.89 18.52 11.63
C GLY A 228 8.18 18.91 10.32
N ILE A 229 8.24 18.07 9.28
CA ILE A 229 7.65 18.34 7.97
C ILE A 229 6.18 17.93 7.98
N THR A 230 5.29 18.91 7.89
CA THR A 230 3.83 18.71 7.80
C THR A 230 3.39 18.31 6.38
N GLU A 231 2.16 17.80 6.22
CA GLU A 231 1.55 17.48 4.92
C GLU A 231 1.58 18.69 3.95
N ALA A 232 1.30 19.89 4.44
CA ALA A 232 1.33 21.12 3.62
C ALA A 232 2.76 21.44 3.17
N LYS A 233 3.74 21.32 4.07
CA LYS A 233 5.14 21.55 3.75
C LYS A 233 5.68 20.49 2.79
N ALA A 234 5.31 19.23 2.95
CA ALA A 234 5.67 18.14 2.04
C ALA A 234 5.16 18.42 0.61
N LEU A 235 3.92 18.86 0.45
CA LEU A 235 3.37 19.23 -0.85
C LEU A 235 4.12 20.43 -1.48
N GLN A 236 4.45 21.45 -0.67
CA GLN A 236 5.21 22.60 -1.14
C GLN A 236 6.60 22.20 -1.63
N ILE A 237 7.32 21.35 -0.89
CA ILE A 237 8.63 20.80 -1.29
C ILE A 237 8.53 20.10 -2.66
N CYS A 238 7.49 19.29 -2.88
CA CYS A 238 7.28 18.66 -4.16
C CYS A 238 7.09 19.67 -5.29
N TYR A 239 6.28 20.71 -5.07
CA TYR A 239 6.04 21.76 -6.07
C TYR A 239 7.32 22.57 -6.37
N ASP A 240 8.09 22.91 -5.36
CA ASP A 240 9.36 23.65 -5.50
C ASP A 240 10.37 22.87 -6.38
N HIS A 241 10.25 21.52 -6.39
CA HIS A 241 11.05 20.62 -7.24
C HIS A 241 10.37 20.27 -8.58
N GLY A 242 9.27 20.92 -8.91
CA GLY A 242 8.56 20.74 -10.17
C GLY A 242 7.66 19.50 -10.22
N PHE A 243 7.41 18.83 -9.09
CA PHE A 243 6.49 17.70 -9.01
C PHE A 243 5.08 18.16 -8.67
N ASP A 244 4.25 18.37 -9.69
CA ASP A 244 2.87 18.87 -9.56
C ASP A 244 1.80 17.76 -9.55
N PHE A 245 2.21 16.49 -9.64
CA PHE A 245 1.33 15.32 -9.64
C PHE A 245 0.24 15.36 -10.74
N GLY A 246 0.52 15.98 -11.89
CA GLY A 246 -0.47 16.19 -12.93
C GLY A 246 -1.69 16.99 -12.47
N GLY A 247 -1.53 17.84 -11.43
CA GLY A 247 -2.59 18.63 -10.83
C GLY A 247 -3.59 17.86 -9.98
N LEU A 248 -3.30 16.60 -9.60
CA LEU A 248 -4.20 15.78 -8.77
C LEU A 248 -4.53 16.46 -7.45
N TYR A 249 -3.56 17.05 -6.74
CA TYR A 249 -3.79 17.71 -5.44
C TYR A 249 -4.62 19.02 -5.55
N LYS A 250 -4.86 19.55 -6.75
CA LYS A 250 -5.82 20.63 -6.99
C LYS A 250 -7.27 20.12 -7.04
N LYS A 251 -7.46 18.84 -7.32
CA LYS A 251 -8.76 18.19 -7.51
C LYS A 251 -9.13 17.25 -6.37
N TYR A 252 -8.14 16.64 -5.72
CA TYR A 252 -8.30 15.63 -4.68
C TYR A 252 -7.49 16.00 -3.45
N HIS A 253 -8.06 15.74 -2.29
CA HIS A 253 -7.35 15.93 -1.02
C HIS A 253 -6.19 14.93 -0.87
N ARG A 254 -6.36 13.72 -1.44
CA ARG A 254 -5.37 12.65 -1.41
C ARG A 254 -5.21 12.02 -2.79
N ALA A 255 -3.97 11.93 -3.26
CA ALA A 255 -3.66 11.05 -4.37
C ALA A 255 -3.67 9.61 -3.85
N SER A 256 -4.72 8.87 -4.17
CA SER A 256 -4.94 7.45 -3.82
C SER A 256 -5.54 6.74 -5.01
N CYS A 257 -5.69 5.40 -4.96
CA CYS A 257 -6.36 4.66 -6.03
C CYS A 257 -7.67 5.34 -6.43
N TRP A 258 -7.90 5.52 -7.73
CA TRP A 258 -9.10 6.18 -8.24
C TRP A 258 -10.40 5.45 -7.87
N CYS A 259 -10.35 4.14 -7.62
CA CYS A 259 -11.48 3.30 -7.21
C CYS A 259 -11.56 3.08 -5.67
N CYS A 260 -10.96 3.94 -4.86
CA CYS A 260 -10.93 3.74 -3.41
C CYS A 260 -12.29 4.05 -2.76
N PRO A 261 -12.94 3.10 -2.05
CA PRO A 261 -14.21 3.35 -1.36
C PRO A 261 -14.13 4.38 -0.23
N PHE A 262 -12.91 4.71 0.21
CA PHE A 262 -12.67 5.71 1.28
C PHE A 262 -12.56 7.14 0.76
N GLN A 263 -12.64 7.36 -0.54
CA GLN A 263 -12.73 8.72 -1.11
C GLN A 263 -13.96 9.46 -0.59
N ARG A 264 -13.84 10.78 -0.42
CA ARG A 264 -14.96 11.65 -0.07
C ARG A 264 -15.95 11.74 -1.24
N ILE A 265 -17.21 12.06 -0.94
CA ILE A 265 -18.22 12.25 -2.01
C ILE A 265 -17.80 13.38 -2.98
N SER A 266 -17.16 14.43 -2.48
CA SER A 266 -16.59 15.49 -3.30
C SER A 266 -15.51 15.00 -4.26
N GLU A 267 -14.66 14.06 -3.81
CA GLU A 267 -13.61 13.46 -4.65
C GLU A 267 -14.21 12.55 -5.72
N LEU A 268 -15.26 11.79 -5.39
CA LEU A 268 -16.01 10.99 -6.38
C LEU A 268 -16.72 11.87 -7.42
N ARG A 269 -17.24 13.04 -7.01
CA ARG A 269 -17.76 14.04 -7.96
C ARG A 269 -16.65 14.55 -8.88
N ASN A 270 -15.47 14.80 -8.34
CA ASN A 270 -14.31 15.21 -9.12
C ASN A 270 -13.84 14.09 -10.07
N LEU A 271 -13.87 12.83 -9.63
CA LEU A 271 -13.59 11.68 -10.48
C LEU A 271 -14.53 11.65 -11.71
N ARG A 272 -15.85 11.76 -11.47
CA ARG A 272 -16.85 11.84 -12.54
C ARG A 272 -16.58 13.01 -13.50
N LYS A 273 -16.26 14.18 -12.98
CA LYS A 273 -16.06 15.41 -13.75
C LYS A 273 -14.75 15.40 -14.55
N TYR A 274 -13.65 15.03 -13.93
CA TYR A 274 -12.31 15.20 -14.51
C TYR A 274 -11.73 13.91 -15.09
N HIS A 275 -12.27 12.75 -14.71
CA HIS A 275 -11.85 11.43 -15.20
C HIS A 275 -13.06 10.56 -15.57
N PRO A 276 -13.90 11.00 -16.56
CA PRO A 276 -15.17 10.33 -16.87
C PRO A 276 -14.99 8.87 -17.31
N GLN A 277 -13.85 8.51 -17.90
CA GLN A 277 -13.55 7.13 -18.26
C GLN A 277 -13.33 6.25 -17.03
N LEU A 278 -12.60 6.73 -16.02
CA LEU A 278 -12.40 6.03 -14.75
C LEU A 278 -13.71 5.93 -13.96
N TRP A 279 -14.55 6.97 -14.03
CA TRP A 279 -15.88 6.93 -13.43
C TRP A 279 -16.75 5.85 -14.08
N LYS A 280 -16.74 5.75 -15.40
CA LYS A 280 -17.45 4.70 -16.13
C LYS A 280 -16.94 3.31 -15.73
N GLN A 281 -15.65 3.11 -15.67
CA GLN A 281 -15.04 1.87 -15.19
C GLN A 281 -15.47 1.54 -13.75
N LEU A 282 -15.53 2.54 -12.87
CA LEU A 282 -16.01 2.35 -11.50
C LEU A 282 -17.47 1.91 -11.46
N MET A 283 -18.33 2.46 -12.31
CA MET A 283 -19.73 2.04 -12.45
C MET A 283 -19.85 0.58 -12.92
N GLU A 284 -19.06 0.19 -13.92
CA GLU A 284 -19.02 -1.19 -14.43
C GLU A 284 -18.53 -2.18 -13.34
N MET A 285 -17.51 -1.81 -12.58
CA MET A 285 -17.03 -2.62 -11.47
C MET A 285 -18.05 -2.73 -10.35
N ASP A 286 -18.76 -1.65 -9.99
CA ASP A 286 -19.81 -1.67 -8.95
C ASP A 286 -21.00 -2.53 -9.38
N GLN A 287 -21.40 -2.46 -10.65
CA GLN A 287 -22.46 -3.30 -11.20
C GLN A 287 -22.07 -4.79 -11.13
N ARG A 288 -20.88 -5.15 -11.62
CA ARG A 288 -20.37 -6.52 -11.53
C ARG A 288 -20.30 -7.01 -10.08
N ALA A 289 -19.87 -6.15 -9.15
CA ALA A 289 -19.81 -6.49 -7.73
C ALA A 289 -21.20 -6.78 -7.16
N LYS A 290 -22.23 -6.02 -7.51
CA LYS A 290 -23.62 -6.27 -7.11
C LYS A 290 -24.15 -7.58 -7.67
N GLU A 291 -23.89 -7.87 -8.93
CA GLU A 291 -24.30 -9.12 -9.57
C GLU A 291 -23.64 -10.34 -8.91
N GLN A 292 -22.37 -10.25 -8.59
CA GLN A 292 -21.60 -11.37 -8.05
C GLN A 292 -21.78 -11.56 -6.52
N PHE A 293 -21.93 -10.50 -5.75
CA PHE A 293 -21.92 -10.53 -4.29
C PHE A 293 -23.23 -10.06 -3.63
N GLY A 294 -24.20 -9.62 -4.44
CA GLY A 294 -25.44 -9.05 -3.96
C GLY A 294 -25.30 -7.63 -3.41
N SER A 295 -26.34 -7.09 -2.80
CA SER A 295 -26.37 -5.72 -2.24
C SER A 295 -25.71 -5.56 -0.86
N GLY A 296 -25.02 -6.59 -0.39
CA GLY A 296 -24.30 -6.57 0.89
C GLY A 296 -22.94 -5.85 0.80
N ALA A 297 -22.21 -5.86 1.91
CA ALA A 297 -20.95 -5.13 2.07
C ALA A 297 -19.86 -5.49 1.04
N LEU A 298 -19.90 -6.67 0.42
CA LEU A 298 -18.94 -7.10 -0.59
C LEU A 298 -19.29 -6.56 -1.99
N GLY A 299 -20.59 -6.44 -2.27
CA GLY A 299 -21.09 -5.96 -3.58
C GLY A 299 -21.33 -4.46 -3.64
N GLN A 300 -21.18 -3.73 -2.55
CA GLN A 300 -21.47 -2.30 -2.49
C GLN A 300 -20.21 -1.47 -2.24
N PHE A 301 -19.95 -0.50 -3.14
CA PHE A 301 -18.78 0.36 -3.08
C PHE A 301 -18.72 1.21 -1.78
N LYS A 302 -19.82 1.81 -1.39
CA LYS A 302 -19.95 2.60 -0.15
C LYS A 302 -21.17 2.17 0.66
N GLN A 303 -21.04 2.15 1.98
CA GLN A 303 -22.09 1.69 2.90
C GLN A 303 -23.43 2.41 2.72
N ARG A 304 -23.42 3.71 2.39
CA ARG A 304 -24.64 4.54 2.28
C ARG A 304 -25.03 4.94 0.86
N TRP A 305 -24.15 4.66 -0.12
CA TRP A 305 -24.32 5.13 -1.49
C TRP A 305 -23.88 4.06 -2.48
N SER A 306 -24.76 3.67 -3.38
CA SER A 306 -24.34 2.98 -4.60
C SER A 306 -23.71 3.97 -5.57
N ILE A 307 -22.86 3.50 -6.47
CA ILE A 307 -22.28 4.35 -7.53
C ILE A 307 -23.36 4.87 -8.44
N GLU A 308 -24.35 4.07 -8.79
CA GLU A 308 -25.54 4.48 -9.54
C GLU A 308 -26.32 5.61 -8.82
N GLY A 309 -26.53 5.48 -7.50
CA GLY A 309 -27.17 6.53 -6.70
C GLY A 309 -26.36 7.83 -6.68
N LEU A 310 -25.03 7.75 -6.69
CA LEU A 310 -24.15 8.91 -6.80
C LEU A 310 -24.20 9.52 -8.21
N GLU A 311 -24.24 8.70 -9.28
CA GLU A 311 -24.40 9.16 -10.64
C GLU A 311 -25.68 9.99 -10.80
N ASN A 312 -26.81 9.43 -10.36
CA ASN A 312 -28.12 10.12 -10.42
C ASN A 312 -28.10 11.44 -9.64
N ARG A 313 -27.49 11.44 -8.46
CA ARG A 313 -27.35 12.65 -7.66
C ARG A 313 -26.49 13.70 -8.35
N PHE A 314 -25.32 13.34 -8.85
CA PHE A 314 -24.41 14.28 -9.53
C PHE A 314 -25.01 14.82 -10.82
N ALA A 315 -25.72 13.98 -11.59
CA ALA A 315 -26.46 14.41 -12.78
C ALA A 315 -27.59 15.39 -12.45
N GLN A 316 -28.26 15.24 -11.30
CA GLN A 316 -29.27 16.19 -10.83
C GLN A 316 -28.66 17.52 -10.38
N GLU A 317 -27.51 17.49 -9.70
CA GLU A 317 -26.80 18.67 -9.24
C GLU A 317 -26.29 19.55 -10.41
N GLU A 318 -26.03 18.95 -11.58
CA GLU A 318 -25.60 19.64 -12.81
C GLU A 318 -26.73 20.29 -13.62
N LYS A 319 -27.98 19.92 -13.34
CA LYS A 319 -29.11 20.54 -14.03
C LYS A 319 -29.24 22.01 -13.59
N PRO A 320 -29.43 22.96 -14.54
CA PRO A 320 -29.70 24.34 -14.18
C PRO A 320 -30.90 24.42 -13.23
N ARG A 321 -30.75 25.07 -12.09
CA ARG A 321 -31.92 25.40 -11.26
C ARG A 321 -32.77 26.34 -12.08
N LEU A 322 -33.96 25.90 -12.49
CA LEU A 322 -35.00 26.78 -13.02
C LEU A 322 -35.28 27.82 -11.91
N ILE A 323 -34.74 29.00 -12.08
CA ILE A 323 -35.19 30.15 -11.31
C ILE A 323 -36.56 30.47 -11.91
N LEU A 324 -37.63 30.05 -11.25
CA LEU A 324 -38.97 30.49 -11.59
C LEU A 324 -39.03 31.99 -11.29
N PRO A 325 -39.60 32.77 -12.20
CA PRO A 325 -39.70 34.24 -12.08
C PRO A 325 -40.49 34.66 -10.85
#